data_d6abca34e49dc1b7a17e07d0928a0eb7
#
_entry.id   d6abca34e49dc1b7a17e07d0928a0eb7
#
_cell.length_a   1.000
_cell.length_b   1.000
_cell.length_c   1.000
_cell.angle_alpha   90.00
_cell.angle_beta   90.00
_cell.angle_gamma   90.00
#
_symmetry.space_group_name_H-M   'P 1'
#
loop_
_entity.id
_entity.type
_entity.pdbx_description
1 polymer ?
#
loop_
_entity_poly.entity_id
_entity_poly.type
_entity_poly.pdbx_seq_one_letter_code
_entity_poly.pdbx_strand_id
1 'polypeptide(L)'
;MRIRQLVLVSEERDLVVNDLCDLFDLEVAFYDPGIIHFGLENAVIPVGDTFLEVVSPVKDKTTAGRFLERRGGNGGYMVIVQTEDLSREKARVEGEGINIVWNADREEEGIHAKAIHLHPRDVGGAILSIDSMAPTEAWLWASPNWEKNVRTEVSNFLNGVHIQSKDPESMMRSWERALGKEAIFQDNQFQIPLEDSRIVFVEDSDGRGEGIEAFEISVKDKDSLLKTAEEKGLFKDEEIYIGGVIFLLY
;
A
#
# COMPACT_ATOMS: atom_id res chain seq x y z
N MET A 1 -12.67 7.85 5.09
CA MET A 1 -11.47 6.97 5.12
C MET A 1 -11.10 6.65 3.69
N ARG A 2 -9.82 6.78 3.32
CA ARG A 2 -9.31 6.59 1.95
C ARG A 2 -7.99 5.81 2.00
N ILE A 3 -7.60 5.14 0.92
CA ILE A 3 -6.23 4.64 0.78
C ILE A 3 -5.33 5.86 0.62
N ARG A 4 -4.27 5.95 1.42
CA ARG A 4 -3.30 7.02 1.29
C ARG A 4 -1.95 6.53 0.81
N GLN A 5 -1.57 5.30 1.21
CA GLN A 5 -0.27 4.75 0.82
C GLN A 5 -0.36 3.24 0.66
N LEU A 6 0.28 2.70 -0.38
CA LEU A 6 0.46 1.28 -0.63
C LEU A 6 1.95 0.94 -0.59
N VAL A 7 2.30 -0.11 0.13
CA VAL A 7 3.69 -0.45 0.42
C VAL A 7 4.05 -1.79 -0.23
N LEU A 8 5.16 -1.80 -0.97
CA LEU A 8 5.83 -3.01 -1.45
C LEU A 8 7.02 -3.34 -0.54
N VAL A 9 7.32 -4.62 -0.43
CA VAL A 9 8.58 -5.08 0.14
C VAL A 9 9.41 -5.75 -0.95
N SER A 10 10.69 -5.40 -1.01
CA SER A 10 11.63 -5.93 -2.00
C SER A 10 12.95 -6.34 -1.34
N GLU A 11 13.62 -7.33 -1.92
CA GLU A 11 15.00 -7.66 -1.57
C GLU A 11 15.96 -6.53 -1.99
N GLU A 12 15.67 -5.86 -3.13
CA GLU A 12 16.45 -4.77 -3.70
C GLU A 12 15.55 -3.56 -3.96
N ARG A 13 15.48 -2.62 -3.01
CA ARG A 13 14.62 -1.43 -3.08
C ARG A 13 14.81 -0.63 -4.36
N ASP A 14 16.05 -0.32 -4.69
CA ASP A 14 16.36 0.63 -5.76
C ASP A 14 15.96 0.11 -7.15
N LEU A 15 16.00 -1.20 -7.38
CA LEU A 15 15.51 -1.78 -8.63
C LEU A 15 14.02 -1.53 -8.80
N VAL A 16 13.23 -1.83 -7.78
CA VAL A 16 11.76 -1.63 -7.81
C VAL A 16 11.41 -0.13 -7.89
N VAL A 17 12.13 0.71 -7.16
CA VAL A 17 11.96 2.18 -7.21
C VAL A 17 12.23 2.71 -8.62
N ASN A 18 13.31 2.27 -9.27
CA ASN A 18 13.64 2.69 -10.63
C ASN A 18 12.56 2.26 -11.62
N ASP A 19 12.08 1.01 -11.55
CA ASP A 19 11.03 0.52 -12.42
C ASP A 19 9.73 1.34 -12.26
N LEU A 20 9.34 1.64 -11.02
CA LEU A 20 8.16 2.47 -10.73
C LEU A 20 8.32 3.91 -11.25
N CYS A 21 9.44 4.56 -10.92
CA CYS A 21 9.70 5.94 -11.33
C CYS A 21 9.80 6.08 -12.85
N ASP A 22 10.48 5.15 -13.49
CA ASP A 22 10.71 5.17 -14.93
C ASP A 22 9.45 4.87 -15.74
N LEU A 23 8.60 3.93 -15.26
CA LEU A 23 7.39 3.57 -15.99
C LEU A 23 6.28 4.60 -15.82
N PHE A 24 6.03 5.03 -14.57
CA PHE A 24 4.91 5.90 -14.22
C PHE A 24 5.25 7.38 -14.17
N ASP A 25 6.47 7.77 -14.57
CA ASP A 25 7.02 9.14 -14.48
C ASP A 25 6.87 9.73 -13.07
N LEU A 26 7.43 9.03 -12.08
CA LEU A 26 7.36 9.42 -10.67
C LEU A 26 8.72 9.86 -10.15
N GLU A 27 8.73 10.54 -9.00
CA GLU A 27 9.94 10.98 -8.32
C GLU A 27 9.87 10.65 -6.83
N VAL A 28 10.97 10.12 -6.26
CA VAL A 28 11.05 9.85 -4.83
C VAL A 28 11.02 11.16 -4.04
N ALA A 29 10.07 11.27 -3.12
CA ALA A 29 9.97 12.43 -2.23
C ALA A 29 10.79 12.27 -0.96
N PHE A 30 10.92 11.05 -0.45
CA PHE A 30 11.52 10.85 0.85
C PHE A 30 12.15 9.47 1.03
N TYR A 31 13.32 9.47 1.67
CA TYR A 31 13.96 8.30 2.26
C TYR A 31 13.93 8.49 3.78
N ASP A 32 13.03 7.80 4.49
CA ASP A 32 12.86 8.01 5.93
C ASP A 32 14.00 7.35 6.73
N PRO A 33 14.90 8.12 7.37
CA PRO A 33 15.95 7.52 8.19
C PRO A 33 15.40 6.83 9.45
N GLY A 34 14.17 7.14 9.85
CA GLY A 34 13.54 6.56 11.03
C GLY A 34 13.19 5.08 10.87
N ILE A 35 12.97 4.62 9.63
CA ILE A 35 12.58 3.23 9.37
C ILE A 35 13.69 2.22 9.69
N ILE A 36 14.93 2.68 9.84
CA ILE A 36 16.07 1.87 10.31
C ILE A 36 15.80 1.22 11.68
N HIS A 37 14.90 1.79 12.48
CA HIS A 37 14.45 1.20 13.74
C HIS A 37 13.84 -0.21 13.54
N PHE A 38 13.15 -0.42 12.43
CA PHE A 38 12.60 -1.72 12.04
C PHE A 38 13.62 -2.61 11.30
N GLY A 39 14.85 -2.13 11.11
CA GLY A 39 15.87 -2.80 10.30
C GLY A 39 15.59 -2.74 8.81
N LEU A 40 14.94 -1.69 8.36
CA LEU A 40 14.54 -1.45 6.99
C LEU A 40 15.16 -0.16 6.45
N GLU A 41 15.20 -0.04 5.15
CA GLU A 41 15.29 1.19 4.39
C GLU A 41 14.06 1.32 3.49
N ASN A 42 13.73 2.54 3.06
CA ASN A 42 12.60 2.77 2.19
C ASN A 42 12.84 3.86 1.15
N ALA A 43 11.88 4.00 0.25
CA ALA A 43 11.67 5.15 -0.61
C ALA A 43 10.17 5.41 -0.70
N VAL A 44 9.73 6.64 -0.45
CA VAL A 44 8.33 7.08 -0.54
C VAL A 44 8.15 7.93 -1.78
N ILE A 45 7.19 7.58 -2.62
CA ILE A 45 6.98 8.11 -3.97
C ILE A 45 5.53 8.61 -4.07
N PRO A 46 5.30 9.93 -4.26
CA PRO A 46 3.95 10.44 -4.45
C PRO A 46 3.37 10.04 -5.81
N VAL A 47 2.09 9.67 -5.82
CA VAL A 47 1.25 9.45 -7.01
C VAL A 47 0.03 10.36 -6.86
N GLY A 48 0.15 11.60 -7.34
CA GLY A 48 -0.77 12.66 -6.97
C GLY A 48 -0.71 12.96 -5.47
N ASP A 49 -1.82 12.80 -4.77
CA ASP A 49 -1.91 12.91 -3.31
C ASP A 49 -2.03 11.55 -2.59
N THR A 50 -1.71 10.47 -3.29
CA THR A 50 -1.50 9.11 -2.75
C THR A 50 -0.02 8.73 -2.86
N PHE A 51 0.39 7.62 -2.24
CA PHE A 51 1.81 7.27 -2.16
C PHE A 51 2.05 5.79 -2.40
N LEU A 52 3.10 5.50 -3.16
CA LEU A 52 3.77 4.21 -3.14
C LEU A 52 4.96 4.27 -2.19
N GLU A 53 5.22 3.19 -1.51
CA GLU A 53 6.45 3.01 -0.74
C GLU A 53 7.09 1.67 -1.08
N VAL A 54 8.40 1.66 -1.21
CA VAL A 54 9.18 0.44 -1.33
C VAL A 54 10.08 0.32 -0.10
N VAL A 55 9.93 -0.79 0.64
CA VAL A 55 10.80 -1.10 1.80
C VAL A 55 11.70 -2.28 1.49
N SER A 56 12.92 -2.26 2.02
CA SER A 56 13.85 -3.40 1.95
C SER A 56 14.51 -3.67 3.30
N PRO A 57 14.68 -4.94 3.69
CA PRO A 57 15.39 -5.28 4.91
C PRO A 57 16.89 -5.00 4.77
N VAL A 58 17.46 -4.26 5.73
CA VAL A 58 18.92 -4.01 5.83
C VAL A 58 19.55 -4.78 6.99
N LYS A 59 18.77 -5.59 7.69
CA LYS A 59 19.20 -6.46 8.79
C LYS A 59 18.56 -7.83 8.67
N ASP A 60 19.24 -8.84 9.20
CA ASP A 60 18.68 -10.18 9.30
C ASP A 60 17.47 -10.23 10.25
N LYS A 61 16.59 -11.20 10.02
CA LYS A 61 15.46 -11.55 10.90
C LYS A 61 14.43 -10.43 11.11
N THR A 62 14.34 -9.46 10.20
CA THR A 62 13.27 -8.47 10.22
C THR A 62 11.91 -9.10 9.92
N THR A 63 10.82 -8.39 10.22
CA THR A 63 9.48 -8.83 9.83
C THR A 63 9.32 -8.86 8.31
N ALA A 64 9.90 -7.87 7.63
CA ALA A 64 9.93 -7.80 6.18
C ALA A 64 10.73 -8.95 5.55
N GLY A 65 11.91 -9.30 6.09
CA GLY A 65 12.69 -10.45 5.62
C GLY A 65 11.92 -11.77 5.74
N ARG A 66 11.26 -12.01 6.88
CA ARG A 66 10.39 -13.20 7.04
C ARG A 66 9.18 -13.19 6.10
N PHE A 67 8.69 -12.01 5.73
CA PHE A 67 7.63 -11.91 4.72
C PHE A 67 8.14 -12.32 3.34
N LEU A 68 9.30 -11.80 2.91
CA LEU A 68 9.95 -12.17 1.64
C LEU A 68 10.18 -13.69 1.54
N GLU A 69 10.73 -14.28 2.60
CA GLU A 69 10.94 -15.75 2.67
C GLU A 69 9.62 -16.53 2.52
N ARG A 70 8.58 -16.12 3.26
CA ARG A 70 7.28 -16.80 3.22
C ARG A 70 6.56 -16.62 1.88
N ARG A 71 6.68 -15.43 1.28
CA ARG A 71 6.03 -15.07 0.02
C ARG A 71 6.79 -15.59 -1.21
N GLY A 72 8.06 -16.00 -1.02
CA GLY A 72 8.94 -16.48 -2.08
C GLY A 72 9.45 -15.34 -2.99
N GLY A 73 9.73 -14.19 -2.41
CA GLY A 73 10.23 -12.98 -3.09
C GLY A 73 9.42 -11.73 -2.79
N ASN A 74 9.65 -10.71 -3.62
CA ASN A 74 9.01 -9.39 -3.50
C ASN A 74 7.47 -9.46 -3.53
N GLY A 75 6.80 -8.46 -2.96
CA GLY A 75 5.33 -8.39 -2.96
C GLY A 75 4.77 -7.16 -2.27
N GLY A 76 3.46 -7.01 -2.35
CA GLY A 76 2.73 -6.01 -1.59
C GLY A 76 2.73 -6.34 -0.11
N TYR A 77 2.96 -5.34 0.74
CA TYR A 77 3.28 -5.51 2.15
C TYR A 77 2.29 -4.86 3.11
N MET A 78 1.95 -3.58 2.86
CA MET A 78 1.02 -2.85 3.70
C MET A 78 0.00 -2.06 2.89
N VAL A 79 -1.16 -1.87 3.49
CA VAL A 79 -2.18 -0.91 3.08
C VAL A 79 -2.33 0.12 4.20
N ILE A 80 -2.13 1.39 3.89
CA ILE A 80 -2.26 2.50 4.84
C ILE A 80 -3.47 3.33 4.44
N VAL A 81 -4.46 3.35 5.31
CA VAL A 81 -5.67 4.16 5.12
C VAL A 81 -5.63 5.38 6.03
N GLN A 82 -6.09 6.52 5.51
CA GLN A 82 -6.21 7.75 6.26
C GLN A 82 -7.63 7.94 6.80
N THR A 83 -7.74 8.36 8.06
CA THR A 83 -8.98 8.75 8.73
C THR A 83 -8.84 10.15 9.33
N GLU A 84 -9.96 10.82 9.56
CA GLU A 84 -9.98 12.09 10.28
C GLU A 84 -9.90 11.91 11.80
N ASP A 85 -10.40 10.79 12.34
CA ASP A 85 -10.47 10.52 13.78
C ASP A 85 -9.87 9.15 14.11
N LEU A 86 -8.55 9.13 14.29
CA LEU A 86 -7.84 7.90 14.70
C LEU A 86 -8.26 7.42 16.09
N SER A 87 -8.61 8.32 16.99
CA SER A 87 -8.99 7.92 18.37
C SER A 87 -10.28 7.10 18.36
N ARG A 88 -11.24 7.49 17.54
CA ARG A 88 -12.48 6.74 17.31
C ARG A 88 -12.18 5.38 16.68
N GLU A 89 -11.35 5.35 15.63
CA GLU A 89 -11.01 4.09 14.96
C GLU A 89 -10.23 3.14 15.89
N LYS A 90 -9.31 3.66 16.70
CA LYS A 90 -8.59 2.86 17.70
C LYS A 90 -9.56 2.21 18.69
N ALA A 91 -10.47 2.97 19.27
CA ALA A 91 -11.48 2.43 20.20
C ALA A 91 -12.36 1.37 19.52
N ARG A 92 -12.69 1.57 18.25
CA ARG A 92 -13.50 0.61 17.47
C ARG A 92 -12.75 -0.70 17.25
N VAL A 93 -11.52 -0.68 16.75
CA VAL A 93 -10.74 -1.91 16.49
C VAL A 93 -10.43 -2.67 17.77
N GLU A 94 -10.16 -1.96 18.89
CA GLU A 94 -10.00 -2.58 20.21
C GLU A 94 -11.30 -3.26 20.68
N GLY A 95 -12.45 -2.62 20.43
CA GLY A 95 -13.79 -3.17 20.72
C GLY A 95 -14.12 -4.42 19.89
N GLU A 96 -13.59 -4.52 18.68
CA GLU A 96 -13.70 -5.70 17.80
C GLU A 96 -12.70 -6.82 18.18
N GLY A 97 -11.86 -6.61 19.20
CA GLY A 97 -10.84 -7.57 19.63
C GLY A 97 -9.65 -7.68 18.66
N ILE A 98 -9.43 -6.69 17.82
CA ILE A 98 -8.30 -6.62 16.90
C ILE A 98 -7.09 -6.05 17.62
N ASN A 99 -5.97 -6.74 17.58
CA ASN A 99 -4.75 -6.32 18.26
C ASN A 99 -4.01 -5.22 17.49
N ILE A 100 -3.57 -4.18 18.21
CA ILE A 100 -2.68 -3.15 17.69
C ILE A 100 -1.25 -3.54 18.08
N VAL A 101 -0.37 -3.70 17.08
CA VAL A 101 1.01 -4.16 17.26
C VAL A 101 2.03 -3.03 17.27
N TRP A 102 1.65 -1.87 16.76
CA TRP A 102 2.48 -0.68 16.78
C TRP A 102 1.61 0.58 16.69
N ASN A 103 2.12 1.67 17.27
CA ASN A 103 1.49 2.99 17.15
C ASN A 103 2.55 4.08 17.07
N ALA A 104 2.20 5.17 16.39
CA ALA A 104 2.97 6.40 16.32
C ALA A 104 2.14 7.60 16.74
N ASP A 105 2.82 8.55 17.35
CA ASP A 105 2.32 9.89 17.62
C ASP A 105 3.53 10.84 17.44
N ARG A 106 3.59 11.56 16.33
CA ARG A 106 4.75 12.39 15.93
C ARG A 106 4.27 13.76 15.49
N GLU A 107 4.97 14.79 15.94
CA GLU A 107 4.77 16.15 15.50
C GLU A 107 6.06 16.72 14.92
N GLU A 108 5.97 17.29 13.70
CA GLU A 108 7.11 17.86 12.99
C GLU A 108 6.62 18.98 12.06
N GLU A 109 7.28 20.14 12.08
CA GLU A 109 6.97 21.31 11.23
C GLU A 109 5.47 21.73 11.26
N GLY A 110 4.79 21.52 12.40
CA GLY A 110 3.37 21.84 12.56
C GLY A 110 2.41 20.79 11.98
N ILE A 111 2.94 19.64 11.54
CA ILE A 111 2.15 18.48 11.12
C ILE A 111 2.12 17.48 12.27
N HIS A 112 0.92 17.08 12.69
CA HIS A 112 0.72 16.05 13.70
C HIS A 112 0.26 14.76 13.03
N ALA A 113 1.10 13.74 13.04
CA ALA A 113 0.89 12.43 12.45
C ALA A 113 0.66 11.36 13.52
N LYS A 114 -0.41 10.61 13.38
CA LYS A 114 -0.70 9.45 14.24
C LYS A 114 -1.01 8.24 13.41
N ALA A 115 -0.59 7.05 13.88
CA ALA A 115 -0.82 5.78 13.21
C ALA A 115 -1.04 4.64 14.20
N ILE A 116 -1.80 3.64 13.77
CA ILE A 116 -1.89 2.33 14.43
C ILE A 116 -1.73 1.23 13.38
N HIS A 117 -0.82 0.27 13.64
CA HIS A 117 -0.72 -0.94 12.81
C HIS A 117 -1.49 -2.07 13.47
N LEU A 118 -2.39 -2.67 12.71
CA LEU A 118 -3.17 -3.81 13.17
C LEU A 118 -2.38 -5.11 13.01
N HIS A 119 -2.64 -6.07 13.88
CA HIS A 119 -1.94 -7.35 13.85
C HIS A 119 -2.31 -8.12 12.56
N PRO A 120 -1.33 -8.52 11.71
CA PRO A 120 -1.63 -9.15 10.41
C PRO A 120 -2.38 -10.48 10.51
N ARG A 121 -2.37 -11.17 11.67
CA ARG A 121 -3.17 -12.39 11.87
C ARG A 121 -4.66 -12.10 12.12
N ASP A 122 -4.99 -10.89 12.56
CA ASP A 122 -6.38 -10.51 12.85
C ASP A 122 -7.08 -9.94 11.61
N VAL A 123 -6.30 -9.47 10.62
CA VAL A 123 -6.80 -8.86 9.38
C VAL A 123 -6.59 -9.78 8.19
N GLY A 124 -5.37 -10.32 8.01
CA GLY A 124 -4.98 -11.18 6.88
C GLY A 124 -4.53 -10.40 5.64
N GLY A 125 -3.78 -11.06 4.76
CA GLY A 125 -3.36 -10.57 3.44
C GLY A 125 -2.28 -9.49 3.45
N ALA A 126 -2.38 -8.48 4.30
CA ALA A 126 -1.43 -7.39 4.41
C ALA A 126 -1.36 -6.86 5.85
N ILE A 127 -0.35 -6.03 6.15
CA ILE A 127 -0.38 -5.17 7.33
C ILE A 127 -1.30 -3.99 7.02
N LEU A 128 -2.38 -3.84 7.79
CA LEU A 128 -3.26 -2.68 7.69
C LEU A 128 -2.82 -1.62 8.70
N SER A 129 -2.56 -0.41 8.23
CA SER A 129 -2.37 0.77 9.06
C SER A 129 -3.56 1.71 8.91
N ILE A 130 -3.98 2.30 10.03
CA ILE A 130 -4.96 3.39 10.07
C ILE A 130 -4.26 4.60 10.62
N ASP A 131 -4.20 5.67 9.82
CA ASP A 131 -3.40 6.85 10.09
C ASP A 131 -4.26 8.12 10.07
N SER A 132 -3.84 9.13 10.81
CA SER A 132 -4.42 10.48 10.73
C SER A 132 -3.33 11.54 10.69
N MET A 133 -3.61 12.63 9.97
CA MET A 133 -2.75 13.80 9.89
C MET A 133 -3.52 15.06 10.28
N ALA A 134 -2.85 15.99 10.88
CA ALA A 134 -3.34 17.35 11.08
C ALA A 134 -2.24 18.35 10.66
N PRO A 135 -2.45 19.14 9.58
CA PRO A 135 -3.65 19.17 8.73
C PRO A 135 -3.86 17.90 7.91
N THR A 136 -5.10 17.63 7.48
CA THR A 136 -5.51 16.36 6.84
C THR A 136 -4.83 16.12 5.48
N GLU A 137 -4.53 17.17 4.74
CA GLU A 137 -3.84 17.10 3.45
C GLU A 137 -2.37 16.74 3.57
N ALA A 138 -1.74 17.00 4.71
CA ALA A 138 -0.34 16.64 4.95
C ALA A 138 -0.12 15.12 4.94
N TRP A 139 1.12 14.73 4.69
CA TRP A 139 1.53 13.32 4.80
C TRP A 139 2.98 13.24 5.30
N LEU A 140 3.14 13.30 6.62
CA LEU A 140 4.45 13.39 7.26
C LEU A 140 5.37 12.19 6.94
N TRP A 141 4.77 11.03 6.60
CA TRP A 141 5.52 9.83 6.21
C TRP A 141 6.26 9.98 4.86
N ALA A 142 5.84 10.97 4.05
CA ALA A 142 6.50 11.33 2.79
C ALA A 142 7.31 12.62 2.87
N SER A 143 7.61 13.13 4.10
CA SER A 143 8.21 14.42 4.39
C SER A 143 7.21 15.60 4.37
N PRO A 144 7.49 16.70 5.10
CA PRO A 144 6.62 17.88 5.10
C PRO A 144 6.48 18.59 3.75
N ASN A 145 7.35 18.31 2.79
CA ASN A 145 7.43 19.03 1.51
C ASN A 145 7.27 18.08 0.30
N TRP A 146 6.60 16.95 0.46
CA TRP A 146 6.44 15.92 -0.57
C TRP A 146 5.82 16.43 -1.87
N GLU A 147 5.00 17.48 -1.83
CA GLU A 147 4.32 18.05 -2.99
C GLU A 147 5.29 18.54 -4.07
N LYS A 148 6.54 18.87 -3.71
CA LYS A 148 7.57 19.30 -4.66
C LYS A 148 8.00 18.19 -5.64
N ASN A 149 7.77 16.94 -5.28
CA ASN A 149 8.12 15.76 -6.06
C ASN A 149 6.91 15.14 -6.77
N VAL A 150 5.75 15.77 -6.68
CA VAL A 150 4.54 15.28 -7.36
C VAL A 150 4.69 15.49 -8.86
N ARG A 151 4.53 14.39 -9.60
CA ARG A 151 4.42 14.37 -11.06
C ARG A 151 3.10 13.72 -11.45
N THR A 152 2.38 14.32 -12.37
CA THR A 152 1.05 13.84 -12.79
C THR A 152 0.90 13.74 -14.31
N GLU A 153 2.01 13.73 -15.04
CA GLU A 153 1.96 13.70 -16.50
C GLU A 153 1.60 12.32 -17.06
N VAL A 154 1.98 11.24 -16.38
CA VAL A 154 1.70 9.87 -16.78
C VAL A 154 0.66 9.24 -15.86
N SER A 155 0.90 9.27 -14.55
CA SER A 155 0.02 8.70 -13.52
C SER A 155 -0.34 9.74 -12.47
N ASN A 156 -1.49 9.60 -11.79
CA ASN A 156 -1.94 10.65 -10.89
C ASN A 156 -2.68 10.18 -9.63
N PHE A 157 -3.00 8.89 -9.49
CA PHE A 157 -3.76 8.42 -8.33
C PHE A 157 -3.71 6.89 -8.16
N LEU A 158 -3.78 6.41 -6.92
CA LEU A 158 -3.96 5.00 -6.58
C LEU A 158 -5.43 4.73 -6.27
N ASN A 159 -6.10 4.01 -7.16
CA ASN A 159 -7.54 3.78 -7.11
C ASN A 159 -7.93 2.63 -6.17
N GLY A 160 -7.01 1.68 -5.93
CA GLY A 160 -7.35 0.53 -5.12
C GLY A 160 -6.22 -0.47 -4.93
N VAL A 161 -6.56 -1.52 -4.20
CA VAL A 161 -5.69 -2.66 -3.93
C VAL A 161 -6.48 -3.96 -4.01
N HIS A 162 -5.91 -4.98 -4.63
CA HIS A 162 -6.47 -6.33 -4.66
C HIS A 162 -5.73 -7.22 -3.66
N ILE A 163 -6.49 -7.87 -2.79
CA ILE A 163 -5.98 -8.79 -1.78
C ILE A 163 -6.45 -10.18 -2.12
N GLN A 164 -5.51 -11.07 -2.42
CA GLN A 164 -5.80 -12.46 -2.75
C GLN A 164 -5.85 -13.33 -1.50
N SER A 165 -6.73 -14.33 -1.54
CA SER A 165 -6.87 -15.35 -0.51
C SER A 165 -7.53 -16.60 -1.10
N LYS A 166 -7.32 -17.75 -0.48
CA LYS A 166 -8.08 -18.99 -0.79
C LYS A 166 -9.55 -18.89 -0.40
N ASP A 167 -9.87 -17.99 0.50
CA ASP A 167 -11.24 -17.66 0.92
C ASP A 167 -11.42 -16.14 0.95
N PRO A 168 -11.70 -15.52 -0.23
CA PRO A 168 -11.86 -14.06 -0.34
C PRO A 168 -13.00 -13.52 0.53
N GLU A 169 -14.08 -14.28 0.72
CA GLU A 169 -15.20 -13.86 1.56
C GLU A 169 -14.80 -13.77 3.04
N SER A 170 -14.08 -14.75 3.55
CA SER A 170 -13.57 -14.73 4.93
C SER A 170 -12.56 -13.60 5.13
N MET A 171 -11.67 -13.37 4.15
CA MET A 171 -10.72 -12.26 4.15
C MET A 171 -11.46 -10.91 4.19
N MET A 172 -12.43 -10.72 3.31
CA MET A 172 -13.26 -9.53 3.24
C MET A 172 -13.93 -9.22 4.58
N ARG A 173 -14.53 -10.22 5.25
CA ARG A 173 -15.16 -10.04 6.58
C ARG A 173 -14.17 -9.56 7.65
N SER A 174 -12.93 -10.03 7.62
CA SER A 174 -11.86 -9.56 8.52
C SER A 174 -11.55 -8.08 8.29
N TRP A 175 -11.50 -7.67 7.02
CA TRP A 175 -11.26 -6.29 6.63
C TRP A 175 -12.45 -5.37 6.92
N GLU A 176 -13.71 -5.85 6.74
CA GLU A 176 -14.93 -5.12 7.17
C GLU A 176 -14.85 -4.75 8.66
N ARG A 177 -14.51 -5.74 9.50
CA ARG A 177 -14.36 -5.52 10.94
C ARG A 177 -13.20 -4.55 11.22
N ALA A 178 -12.06 -4.71 10.54
CA ALA A 178 -10.88 -3.88 10.74
C ALA A 178 -11.10 -2.42 10.32
N LEU A 179 -11.88 -2.16 9.26
CA LEU A 179 -12.15 -0.82 8.74
C LEU A 179 -13.47 -0.21 9.23
N GLY A 180 -14.39 -1.01 9.78
CA GLY A 180 -15.74 -0.56 10.12
C GLY A 180 -16.52 -0.10 8.89
N LYS A 181 -16.32 -0.75 7.75
CA LYS A 181 -16.94 -0.45 6.46
C LYS A 181 -17.62 -1.70 5.93
N GLU A 182 -18.80 -1.52 5.34
CA GLU A 182 -19.55 -2.61 4.70
C GLU A 182 -18.97 -2.90 3.31
N ALA A 183 -18.80 -4.18 3.01
CA ALA A 183 -18.44 -4.64 1.68
C ALA A 183 -19.67 -4.72 0.78
N ILE A 184 -19.42 -4.62 -0.51
CA ILE A 184 -20.40 -4.87 -1.57
C ILE A 184 -19.91 -6.01 -2.46
N PHE A 185 -20.82 -6.69 -3.15
CA PHE A 185 -20.50 -7.63 -4.21
C PHE A 185 -20.82 -6.98 -5.55
N GLN A 186 -19.78 -6.66 -6.30
CA GLN A 186 -19.89 -5.98 -7.59
C GLN A 186 -18.86 -6.57 -8.56
N ASP A 187 -19.20 -6.63 -9.85
CA ASP A 187 -18.31 -7.15 -10.91
C ASP A 187 -17.75 -8.56 -10.59
N ASN A 188 -18.58 -9.38 -9.93
CA ASN A 188 -18.22 -10.74 -9.47
C ASN A 188 -17.10 -10.79 -8.42
N GLN A 189 -16.87 -9.72 -7.68
CA GLN A 189 -15.86 -9.61 -6.64
C GLN A 189 -16.42 -8.96 -5.37
N PHE A 190 -15.89 -9.33 -4.21
CA PHE A 190 -16.13 -8.62 -2.97
C PHE A 190 -15.26 -7.36 -2.93
N GLN A 191 -15.87 -6.22 -2.56
CA GLN A 191 -15.16 -4.93 -2.51
C GLN A 191 -15.58 -4.16 -1.27
N ILE A 192 -14.63 -3.49 -0.62
CA ILE A 192 -14.90 -2.47 0.38
C ILE A 192 -14.67 -1.10 -0.28
N PRO A 193 -15.74 -0.34 -0.59
CA PRO A 193 -15.62 1.00 -1.14
C PRO A 193 -15.13 1.96 -0.05
N LEU A 194 -14.20 2.83 -0.43
CA LEU A 194 -13.71 3.95 0.36
C LEU A 194 -14.10 5.26 -0.33
N GLU A 195 -13.67 6.42 0.19
CA GLU A 195 -14.10 7.73 -0.34
C GLU A 195 -13.73 7.95 -1.81
N ASP A 196 -12.54 7.53 -2.20
CA ASP A 196 -11.96 7.76 -3.54
C ASP A 196 -11.19 6.54 -4.08
N SER A 197 -11.30 5.42 -3.39
CA SER A 197 -10.55 4.21 -3.67
C SER A 197 -11.34 2.97 -3.22
N ARG A 198 -10.81 1.78 -3.45
CA ARG A 198 -11.44 0.53 -3.04
C ARG A 198 -10.42 -0.54 -2.63
N ILE A 199 -10.89 -1.51 -1.85
CA ILE A 199 -10.16 -2.73 -1.54
C ILE A 199 -10.95 -3.89 -2.13
N VAL A 200 -10.33 -4.66 -3.01
CA VAL A 200 -10.96 -5.79 -3.73
C VAL A 200 -10.40 -7.09 -3.18
N PHE A 201 -11.26 -8.09 -3.01
CA PHE A 201 -10.86 -9.42 -2.51
C PHE A 201 -11.02 -10.45 -3.62
N VAL A 202 -9.92 -11.15 -3.94
CA VAL A 202 -9.82 -12.07 -5.07
C VAL A 202 -9.31 -13.44 -4.63
N GLU A 203 -9.52 -14.46 -5.47
CA GLU A 203 -8.96 -15.78 -5.23
C GLU A 203 -7.43 -15.77 -5.41
N ASP A 204 -6.73 -16.61 -4.64
CA ASP A 204 -5.28 -16.84 -4.79
C ASP A 204 -4.99 -17.46 -6.16
N SER A 205 -4.56 -16.65 -7.11
CA SER A 205 -4.32 -17.05 -8.50
C SER A 205 -2.86 -17.45 -8.76
N ASP A 206 -1.92 -16.90 -8.00
CA ASP A 206 -0.47 -17.11 -8.19
C ASP A 206 0.10 -18.26 -7.30
N GLY A 207 -0.71 -18.81 -6.42
CA GLY A 207 -0.33 -19.90 -5.53
C GLY A 207 0.60 -19.50 -4.39
N ARG A 208 0.88 -18.19 -4.21
CA ARG A 208 1.73 -17.68 -3.12
C ARG A 208 0.99 -17.51 -1.80
N GLY A 209 -0.33 -17.82 -1.78
CA GLY A 209 -1.18 -17.66 -0.59
C GLY A 209 -1.68 -16.25 -0.39
N GLU A 210 -2.18 -15.98 0.81
CA GLU A 210 -2.71 -14.65 1.18
C GLU A 210 -1.69 -13.54 0.98
N GLY A 211 -2.12 -12.43 0.36
CA GLY A 211 -1.26 -11.29 0.11
C GLY A 211 -1.89 -10.27 -0.82
N ILE A 212 -1.19 -9.18 -1.06
CA ILE A 212 -1.57 -8.22 -2.09
C ILE A 212 -1.19 -8.81 -3.45
N GLU A 213 -2.16 -8.87 -4.35
CA GLU A 213 -2.00 -9.29 -5.75
C GLU A 213 -1.72 -8.10 -6.65
N ALA A 214 -2.55 -7.04 -6.55
CA ALA A 214 -2.48 -5.92 -7.47
C ALA A 214 -2.72 -4.56 -6.80
N PHE A 215 -2.16 -3.51 -7.41
CA PHE A 215 -2.50 -2.11 -7.17
C PHE A 215 -3.22 -1.55 -8.39
N GLU A 216 -4.24 -0.73 -8.16
CA GLU A 216 -4.93 0.02 -9.19
C GLU A 216 -4.36 1.42 -9.29
N ILE A 217 -3.94 1.84 -10.48
CA ILE A 217 -3.33 3.15 -10.72
C ILE A 217 -3.97 3.85 -11.90
N SER A 218 -4.37 5.11 -11.71
CA SER A 218 -4.89 5.97 -12.79
C SER A 218 -3.76 6.49 -13.64
N VAL A 219 -3.90 6.33 -14.96
CA VAL A 219 -2.94 6.78 -15.96
C VAL A 219 -3.64 7.54 -17.09
N LYS A 220 -2.93 8.49 -17.72
CA LYS A 220 -3.48 9.32 -18.80
C LYS A 220 -3.60 8.57 -20.14
N ASP A 221 -2.66 7.70 -20.44
CA ASP A 221 -2.58 6.97 -21.72
C ASP A 221 -2.14 5.52 -21.47
N LYS A 222 -3.11 4.63 -21.38
CA LYS A 222 -2.89 3.21 -21.11
C LYS A 222 -2.08 2.53 -22.22
N ASP A 223 -2.40 2.82 -23.48
CA ASP A 223 -1.78 2.14 -24.62
C ASP A 223 -0.30 2.50 -24.74
N SER A 224 0.03 3.78 -24.53
CA SER A 224 1.41 4.25 -24.50
C SER A 224 2.19 3.63 -23.35
N LEU A 225 1.56 3.52 -22.17
CA LEU A 225 2.21 2.95 -20.99
C LEU A 225 2.46 1.45 -21.13
N LEU A 226 1.49 0.69 -21.66
CA LEU A 226 1.65 -0.74 -21.91
C LEU A 226 2.81 -1.02 -22.86
N LYS A 227 2.93 -0.23 -23.94
CA LYS A 227 4.07 -0.34 -24.86
C LYS A 227 5.40 -0.05 -24.17
N THR A 228 5.46 0.97 -23.32
CA THR A 228 6.65 1.28 -22.54
C THR A 228 7.00 0.14 -21.57
N ALA A 229 6.00 -0.46 -20.92
CA ALA A 229 6.18 -1.60 -20.04
C ALA A 229 6.74 -2.83 -20.79
N GLU A 230 6.26 -3.11 -22.02
CA GLU A 230 6.80 -4.17 -22.88
C GLU A 230 8.28 -3.90 -23.21
N GLU A 231 8.61 -2.67 -23.65
CA GLU A 231 9.99 -2.27 -24.00
C GLU A 231 10.95 -2.39 -22.82
N LYS A 232 10.46 -2.19 -21.59
CA LYS A 232 11.23 -2.33 -20.33
C LYS A 232 11.25 -3.77 -19.79
N GLY A 233 10.49 -4.70 -20.36
CA GLY A 233 10.38 -6.07 -19.86
C GLY A 233 9.57 -6.20 -18.55
N LEU A 234 8.72 -5.22 -18.26
CA LEU A 234 7.83 -5.17 -17.08
C LEU A 234 6.42 -5.69 -17.39
N PHE A 235 6.16 -6.10 -18.64
CA PHE A 235 4.88 -6.62 -19.11
C PHE A 235 4.97 -8.13 -19.32
N LYS A 236 4.12 -8.86 -18.61
CA LYS A 236 4.07 -10.32 -18.65
C LYS A 236 2.64 -10.79 -18.47
N ASP A 237 2.22 -11.82 -19.24
CA ASP A 237 0.89 -12.44 -19.16
C ASP A 237 -0.26 -11.40 -19.27
N GLU A 238 -0.09 -10.38 -20.15
CA GLU A 238 -1.01 -9.26 -20.36
C GLU A 238 -1.11 -8.25 -19.20
N GLU A 239 -0.18 -8.30 -18.23
CA GLU A 239 -0.17 -7.46 -17.05
C GLU A 239 1.18 -6.77 -16.82
N ILE A 240 1.16 -5.59 -16.17
CA ILE A 240 2.37 -4.91 -15.70
C ILE A 240 2.74 -5.49 -14.35
N TYR A 241 3.98 -5.99 -14.23
CA TYR A 241 4.45 -6.67 -13.02
C TYR A 241 5.72 -6.01 -12.49
N ILE A 242 5.62 -5.34 -11.33
CA ILE A 242 6.74 -4.65 -10.67
C ILE A 242 6.76 -5.00 -9.18
N GLY A 243 7.94 -5.36 -8.67
CA GLY A 243 8.14 -5.62 -7.25
C GLY A 243 7.27 -6.73 -6.68
N GLY A 244 6.85 -7.70 -7.49
CA GLY A 244 6.00 -8.82 -7.08
C GLY A 244 4.51 -8.49 -6.98
N VAL A 245 4.08 -7.39 -7.57
CA VAL A 245 2.68 -6.91 -7.60
C VAL A 245 2.28 -6.56 -9.03
N ILE A 246 1.04 -6.83 -9.39
CA ILE A 246 0.43 -6.42 -10.67
C ILE A 246 -0.01 -4.96 -10.55
N PHE A 247 0.19 -4.17 -11.59
CA PHE A 247 -0.34 -2.81 -11.70
C PHE A 247 -1.47 -2.75 -12.72
N LEU A 248 -2.70 -2.62 -12.25
CA LEU A 248 -3.91 -2.50 -13.04
C LEU A 248 -4.14 -1.03 -13.41
N LEU A 249 -4.26 -0.73 -14.71
CA LEU A 249 -4.37 0.63 -15.22
C LEU A 249 -5.83 1.09 -15.30
N TYR A 250 -6.08 2.29 -14.77
CA TYR A 250 -7.38 2.97 -14.81
C TYR A 250 -7.33 4.32 -15.51
#